data_588381db4b41975f81fac1f961d1f792
#
_entry.id   588381db4b41975f81fac1f961d1f792
#
_cell.length_a   1.000
_cell.length_b   1.000
_cell.length_c   1.000
_cell.angle_alpha   90.00
_cell.angle_beta   90.00
_cell.angle_gamma   90.00
#
_symmetry.space_group_name_H-M   'P 1'
#
loop_
_entity.id
_entity.type
_entity.pdbx_description
1 polymer ?
#
loop_
_entity_poly.entity_id
_entity_poly.type
_entity_poly.pdbx_seq_one_letter_code
_entity_poly.pdbx_strand_id
1 'polypeptide(L)'
;AKKQFEDRIIEDGFFGQEINHTTYNLARMNMFLHNINYDKFNIALGNTLTDPQFGDDKPFDAIVSNPPYSVNWIGSDDPTLINDDRFAPAGVLAPKSKADFAFVLHSLSYLSSRGRAAIVCFPGIFYRGGAEQKIRKYLVDSNFIETIISLPSNLFYGTSIAVNILVLSKHK
;
A
#
# COMPACT_ATOMS: atom_id res chain seq x y z
N ALA A 1 -0.40 16.84 25.40
CA ALA A 1 0.40 16.25 24.31
C ALA A 1 -0.36 15.16 23.55
N LYS A 2 -0.88 14.08 24.21
CA LYS A 2 -1.58 12.98 23.53
C LYS A 2 -2.82 13.47 22.78
N LYS A 3 -3.73 14.21 23.44
CA LYS A 3 -4.94 14.76 22.83
C LYS A 3 -4.62 15.69 21.64
N GLN A 4 -3.63 16.54 21.79
CA GLN A 4 -3.20 17.46 20.72
C GLN A 4 -2.62 16.71 19.51
N PHE A 5 -1.97 15.56 19.72
CA PHE A 5 -1.48 14.68 18.65
C PHE A 5 -2.64 13.97 17.93
N GLU A 6 -3.61 13.47 18.70
CA GLU A 6 -4.84 12.87 18.18
C GLU A 6 -5.65 13.87 17.33
N ASP A 7 -5.83 15.10 17.82
CA ASP A 7 -6.51 16.17 17.11
C ASP A 7 -5.83 16.48 15.75
N ARG A 8 -4.49 16.54 15.71
CA ARG A 8 -3.73 16.77 14.49
C ARG A 8 -3.90 15.65 13.46
N ILE A 9 -3.89 14.39 13.89
CA ILE A 9 -4.14 13.24 12.98
C ILE A 9 -5.55 13.35 12.41
N ILE A 10 -6.54 13.71 13.22
CA ILE A 10 -7.92 13.85 12.76
C ILE A 10 -8.08 15.02 11.79
N GLU A 11 -7.33 16.10 11.99
CA GLU A 11 -7.48 17.32 11.18
C GLU A 11 -6.87 17.22 9.78
N ASP A 12 -5.66 16.62 9.64
CA ASP A 12 -4.93 16.64 8.38
C ASP A 12 -4.24 15.30 8.05
N GLY A 13 -4.48 14.24 8.83
CA GLY A 13 -3.67 13.03 8.81
C GLY A 13 -4.18 11.90 7.92
N PHE A 14 -5.40 11.98 7.38
CA PHE A 14 -5.99 10.88 6.62
C PHE A 14 -5.90 11.11 5.12
N PHE A 15 -5.18 10.21 4.46
CA PHE A 15 -5.05 10.16 2.99
C PHE A 15 -5.43 8.78 2.49
N GLY A 16 -6.11 8.71 1.36
CA GLY A 16 -6.48 7.45 0.74
C GLY A 16 -6.81 7.63 -0.74
N GLN A 17 -6.65 6.57 -1.50
CA GLN A 17 -7.02 6.56 -2.90
C GLN A 17 -7.73 5.27 -3.26
N GLU A 18 -8.82 5.38 -4.01
CA GLU A 18 -9.66 4.26 -4.39
C GLU A 18 -10.10 4.39 -5.86
N ILE A 19 -10.01 3.32 -6.61
CA ILE A 19 -10.40 3.30 -8.02
C ILE A 19 -11.91 3.10 -8.23
N ASN A 20 -12.58 2.42 -7.28
CA ASN A 20 -14.00 2.11 -7.38
C ASN A 20 -14.86 3.21 -6.79
N HIS A 21 -15.75 3.79 -7.58
CA HIS A 21 -16.64 4.88 -7.14
C HIS A 21 -17.51 4.52 -5.93
N THR A 22 -18.03 3.30 -5.88
CA THR A 22 -18.87 2.86 -4.75
C THR A 22 -18.05 2.78 -3.46
N THR A 23 -16.87 2.14 -3.52
CA THR A 23 -15.96 2.01 -2.37
C THR A 23 -15.44 3.38 -1.94
N TYR A 24 -15.11 4.26 -2.87
CA TYR A 24 -14.73 5.65 -2.60
C TYR A 24 -15.82 6.39 -1.80
N ASN A 25 -17.08 6.30 -2.22
CA ASN A 25 -18.20 6.94 -1.53
C ASN A 25 -18.45 6.30 -0.14
N LEU A 26 -18.34 4.96 -0.05
CA LEU A 26 -18.45 4.25 1.24
C LEU A 26 -17.35 4.67 2.21
N ALA A 27 -16.12 4.82 1.75
CA ALA A 27 -15.01 5.28 2.58
C ALA A 27 -15.28 6.69 3.14
N ARG A 28 -15.73 7.62 2.29
CA ARG A 28 -16.10 8.97 2.70
C ARG A 28 -17.26 8.97 3.71
N MET A 29 -18.29 8.18 3.44
CA MET A 29 -19.43 8.04 4.37
C MET A 29 -18.96 7.46 5.72
N ASN A 30 -18.05 6.50 5.71
CA ASN A 30 -17.50 5.92 6.91
C ASN A 30 -16.73 6.95 7.74
N MET A 31 -15.98 7.87 7.12
CA MET A 31 -15.33 8.97 7.82
C MET A 31 -16.34 9.84 8.55
N PHE A 32 -17.46 10.19 7.89
CA PHE A 32 -18.57 10.95 8.57
C PHE A 32 -19.16 10.19 9.76
N LEU A 33 -19.36 8.88 9.64
CA LEU A 33 -19.87 8.07 10.75
C LEU A 33 -18.91 8.03 11.95
N HIS A 34 -17.64 8.30 11.72
CA HIS A 34 -16.61 8.45 12.75
C HIS A 34 -16.36 9.92 13.16
N ASN A 35 -17.30 10.83 12.84
CA ASN A 35 -17.21 12.25 13.15
C ASN A 35 -16.03 13.00 12.53
N ILE A 36 -15.53 12.53 11.39
CA ILE A 36 -14.48 13.17 10.61
C ILE A 36 -15.16 13.85 9.42
N ASN A 37 -15.14 15.18 9.39
CA ASN A 37 -15.76 15.98 8.34
C ASN A 37 -14.97 15.88 7.02
N TYR A 38 -15.62 16.21 5.90
CA TYR A 38 -15.05 16.09 4.55
C TYR A 38 -13.82 16.98 4.31
N ASP A 39 -13.66 18.05 5.08
CA ASP A 39 -12.52 18.96 5.07
C ASP A 39 -11.31 18.46 5.87
N LYS A 40 -11.46 17.31 6.55
CA LYS A 40 -10.45 16.72 7.44
C LYS A 40 -9.87 15.40 6.95
N PHE A 41 -10.20 14.98 5.74
CA PHE A 41 -9.61 13.80 5.11
C PHE A 41 -9.41 14.00 3.61
N ASN A 42 -8.36 13.42 3.09
CA ASN A 42 -7.97 13.48 1.69
C ASN A 42 -8.16 12.09 1.06
N ILE A 43 -9.35 11.80 0.53
CA ILE A 43 -9.62 10.57 -0.20
C ILE A 43 -9.86 10.93 -1.66
N ALA A 44 -9.01 10.45 -2.56
CA ALA A 44 -9.08 10.68 -4.00
C ALA A 44 -9.67 9.48 -4.73
N LEU A 45 -10.32 9.76 -5.86
CA LEU A 45 -10.78 8.74 -6.80
C LEU A 45 -9.74 8.60 -7.91
N GLY A 46 -9.20 7.41 -8.11
CA GLY A 46 -8.21 7.16 -9.17
C GLY A 46 -7.43 5.87 -8.96
N ASN A 47 -6.69 5.48 -9.99
CA ASN A 47 -5.85 4.28 -9.94
C ASN A 47 -4.52 4.58 -9.25
N THR A 48 -4.32 4.05 -8.06
CA THR A 48 -3.12 4.24 -7.24
C THR A 48 -1.81 3.88 -7.98
N LEU A 49 -1.84 2.91 -8.87
CA LEU A 49 -0.63 2.45 -9.56
C LEU A 49 -0.26 3.30 -10.79
N THR A 50 -1.25 3.86 -11.50
CA THR A 50 -1.03 4.60 -12.75
C THR A 50 -1.31 6.09 -12.66
N ASP A 51 -2.08 6.51 -11.66
CA ASP A 51 -2.47 7.90 -11.44
C ASP A 51 -2.45 8.25 -9.94
N PRO A 52 -1.28 8.22 -9.27
CA PRO A 52 -1.15 8.50 -7.84
C PRO A 52 -1.43 9.98 -7.55
N GLN A 53 -2.41 10.25 -6.68
CA GLN A 53 -2.89 11.61 -6.40
C GLN A 53 -2.12 12.34 -5.29
N PHE A 54 -1.37 11.62 -4.47
CA PHE A 54 -0.68 12.19 -3.29
C PHE A 54 0.85 12.11 -3.39
N GLY A 55 1.38 12.14 -4.62
CA GLY A 55 2.82 12.11 -4.88
C GLY A 55 3.57 13.26 -4.21
N ASP A 56 3.00 14.45 -4.15
CA ASP A 56 3.62 15.66 -3.60
C ASP A 56 3.37 15.84 -2.08
N ASP A 57 2.42 15.11 -1.50
CA ASP A 57 2.06 15.24 -0.08
C ASP A 57 2.88 14.36 0.87
N LYS A 58 3.85 13.66 0.34
CA LYS A 58 4.67 12.71 1.07
C LYS A 58 5.84 13.35 1.74
N PRO A 59 6.53 12.61 2.64
CA PRO A 59 6.34 11.20 3.01
C PRO A 59 5.32 10.98 4.13
N PHE A 60 4.72 9.77 4.18
CA PHE A 60 3.79 9.35 5.25
C PHE A 60 4.50 8.59 6.38
N ASP A 61 4.10 8.81 7.62
CA ASP A 61 4.64 8.13 8.79
C ASP A 61 3.99 6.76 9.04
N ALA A 62 2.75 6.57 8.62
CA ALA A 62 2.04 5.32 8.73
C ALA A 62 1.23 5.03 7.46
N ILE A 63 1.36 3.81 6.94
CA ILE A 63 0.56 3.31 5.82
C ILE A 63 -0.08 1.99 6.23
N VAL A 64 -1.39 1.87 6.06
CA VAL A 64 -2.13 0.62 6.24
C VAL A 64 -2.89 0.32 4.96
N SER A 65 -2.78 -0.91 4.46
CA SER A 65 -3.39 -1.29 3.19
C SER A 65 -3.79 -2.76 3.17
N ASN A 66 -4.94 -3.03 2.56
CA ASN A 66 -5.35 -4.37 2.14
C ASN A 66 -5.65 -4.30 0.63
N PRO A 67 -4.62 -4.29 -0.22
CA PRO A 67 -4.79 -4.16 -1.66
C PRO A 67 -5.44 -5.42 -2.26
N PRO A 68 -6.05 -5.33 -3.45
CA PRO A 68 -6.61 -6.50 -4.11
C PRO A 68 -5.51 -7.51 -4.47
N TYR A 69 -5.79 -8.82 -4.25
CA TYR A 69 -4.81 -9.88 -4.48
C TYR A 69 -4.78 -10.31 -5.94
N SER A 70 -3.58 -10.44 -6.48
CA SER A 70 -3.31 -11.03 -7.81
C SER A 70 -4.17 -10.44 -8.94
N VAL A 71 -4.40 -9.13 -8.93
CA VAL A 71 -5.11 -8.43 -10.00
C VAL A 71 -4.18 -8.05 -11.13
N ASN A 72 -4.76 -7.95 -12.34
CA ASN A 72 -4.04 -7.43 -13.50
C ASN A 72 -3.82 -5.92 -13.37
N TRP A 73 -2.69 -5.46 -13.89
CA TRP A 73 -2.38 -4.05 -14.03
C TRP A 73 -1.59 -3.80 -15.32
N ILE A 74 -1.37 -2.55 -15.70
CA ILE A 74 -0.70 -2.22 -16.94
C ILE A 74 0.76 -2.74 -16.98
N GLY A 75 1.50 -2.62 -15.88
CA GLY A 75 2.85 -3.14 -15.73
C GLY A 75 3.76 -2.75 -16.89
N SER A 76 4.42 -3.74 -17.51
CA SER A 76 5.36 -3.54 -18.61
C SER A 76 4.74 -3.07 -19.93
N ASP A 77 3.42 -2.93 -20.05
CA ASP A 77 2.78 -2.33 -21.23
C ASP A 77 2.95 -0.81 -21.24
N ASP A 78 3.18 -0.21 -20.07
CA ASP A 78 3.65 1.16 -19.98
C ASP A 78 5.17 1.17 -19.79
N PRO A 79 5.95 1.51 -20.84
CA PRO A 79 7.40 1.49 -20.77
C PRO A 79 7.99 2.56 -19.84
N THR A 80 7.19 3.52 -19.38
CA THR A 80 7.66 4.58 -18.47
C THR A 80 7.76 4.09 -17.03
N LEU A 81 6.94 3.11 -16.65
CA LEU A 81 6.86 2.62 -15.28
C LEU A 81 8.15 1.98 -14.74
N ILE A 82 9.00 1.45 -15.60
CA ILE A 82 10.30 0.90 -15.16
C ILE A 82 11.23 2.00 -14.61
N ASN A 83 11.02 3.24 -15.03
CA ASN A 83 11.77 4.41 -14.58
C ASN A 83 11.02 5.23 -13.52
N ASP A 84 9.81 4.83 -13.16
CA ASP A 84 9.06 5.48 -12.08
C ASP A 84 9.78 5.25 -10.75
N ASP A 85 10.00 6.31 -9.98
CA ASP A 85 10.75 6.31 -8.72
C ASP A 85 10.19 5.32 -7.68
N ARG A 86 8.94 4.90 -7.82
CA ARG A 86 8.31 3.88 -6.97
C ARG A 86 8.82 2.47 -7.28
N PHE A 87 9.15 2.18 -8.55
CA PHE A 87 9.47 0.83 -9.04
C PHE A 87 10.92 0.68 -9.49
N ALA A 88 11.53 1.74 -10.01
CA ALA A 88 12.90 1.74 -10.52
C ALA A 88 13.94 1.16 -9.54
N PRO A 89 13.88 1.43 -8.22
CA PRO A 89 14.86 0.90 -7.28
C PRO A 89 14.90 -0.64 -7.20
N ALA A 90 13.78 -1.32 -7.49
CA ALA A 90 13.73 -2.78 -7.53
C ALA A 90 14.32 -3.37 -8.83
N GLY A 91 14.56 -2.54 -9.85
CA GLY A 91 15.11 -2.94 -11.15
C GLY A 91 14.20 -3.83 -11.98
N VAL A 92 12.97 -4.05 -11.57
CA VAL A 92 11.99 -4.90 -12.26
C VAL A 92 10.58 -4.52 -11.83
N LEU A 93 9.63 -4.57 -12.77
CA LEU A 93 8.21 -4.38 -12.48
C LEU A 93 7.58 -5.68 -11.96
N ALA A 94 6.56 -5.55 -11.13
CA ALA A 94 5.68 -6.66 -10.77
C ALA A 94 5.05 -7.26 -12.04
N PRO A 95 4.74 -8.59 -12.06
CA PRO A 95 4.10 -9.21 -13.21
C PRO A 95 2.78 -8.54 -13.55
N LYS A 96 2.46 -8.36 -14.84
CA LYS A 96 1.19 -7.78 -15.32
C LYS A 96 -0.04 -8.45 -14.74
N SER A 97 0.02 -9.75 -14.53
CA SER A 97 -1.09 -10.55 -13.97
C SER A 97 -1.19 -10.51 -12.45
N LYS A 98 -0.28 -9.82 -11.77
CA LYS A 98 -0.15 -9.83 -10.29
C LYS A 98 0.45 -8.52 -9.80
N ALA A 99 -0.42 -7.54 -9.56
CA ALA A 99 -0.02 -6.23 -9.07
C ALA A 99 0.43 -6.20 -7.60
N ASP A 100 0.42 -7.34 -6.90
CA ASP A 100 0.67 -7.41 -5.45
C ASP A 100 1.92 -6.61 -5.05
N PHE A 101 3.06 -6.86 -5.68
CA PHE A 101 4.29 -6.11 -5.39
C PHE A 101 4.32 -4.68 -5.92
N ALA A 102 3.48 -4.32 -6.89
CA ALA A 102 3.36 -2.92 -7.30
C ALA A 102 2.76 -2.08 -6.16
N PHE A 103 1.75 -2.59 -5.45
CA PHE A 103 1.20 -1.94 -4.24
C PHE A 103 2.20 -1.89 -3.09
N VAL A 104 3.01 -2.94 -2.91
CA VAL A 104 4.07 -2.98 -1.88
C VAL A 104 5.13 -1.90 -2.16
N LEU A 105 5.63 -1.83 -3.39
CA LEU A 105 6.64 -0.85 -3.79
C LEU A 105 6.10 0.59 -3.76
N HIS A 106 4.85 0.80 -4.19
CA HIS A 106 4.16 2.08 -4.05
C HIS A 106 4.12 2.52 -2.58
N SER A 107 3.66 1.66 -1.68
CA SER A 107 3.61 1.96 -0.26
C SER A 107 4.98 2.26 0.32
N LEU A 108 6.00 1.49 -0.05
CA LEU A 108 7.38 1.72 0.39
C LEU A 108 7.91 3.08 -0.09
N SER A 109 7.65 3.45 -1.35
CA SER A 109 8.07 4.74 -1.91
C SER A 109 7.49 5.91 -1.11
N TYR A 110 6.24 5.82 -0.72
CA TYR A 110 5.51 6.85 0.01
C TYR A 110 5.82 6.94 1.51
N LEU A 111 6.59 6.00 2.03
CA LEU A 111 6.90 5.92 3.47
C LEU A 111 8.01 6.90 3.85
N SER A 112 7.87 7.57 5.00
CA SER A 112 8.93 8.39 5.58
C SER A 112 10.12 7.56 6.04
N SER A 113 11.27 8.20 6.30
CA SER A 113 12.48 7.52 6.78
C SER A 113 12.30 6.82 8.11
N ARG A 114 11.31 7.19 8.91
CA ARG A 114 10.97 6.57 10.20
C ARG A 114 9.58 5.93 10.19
N GLY A 115 8.92 5.95 9.04
CA GLY A 115 7.56 5.43 8.87
C GLY A 115 7.49 3.91 8.82
N ARG A 116 6.30 3.39 9.05
CA ARG A 116 5.96 1.97 8.94
C ARG A 116 4.76 1.77 8.02
N ALA A 117 4.84 0.74 7.19
CA ALA A 117 3.71 0.28 6.40
C ALA A 117 3.30 -1.13 6.84
N ALA A 118 2.01 -1.37 7.03
CA ALA A 118 1.45 -2.69 7.29
C ALA A 118 0.49 -3.05 6.14
N ILE A 119 0.87 -4.05 5.35
CA ILE A 119 0.18 -4.42 4.11
C ILE A 119 -0.29 -5.86 4.21
N VAL A 120 -1.59 -6.10 4.03
CA VAL A 120 -2.14 -7.45 3.95
C VAL A 120 -1.79 -8.04 2.59
N CYS A 121 -1.13 -9.19 2.59
CA CYS A 121 -0.56 -9.80 1.41
C CYS A 121 -1.05 -11.23 1.20
N PHE A 122 -1.29 -11.59 -0.05
CA PHE A 122 -1.52 -12.97 -0.46
C PHE A 122 -0.24 -13.80 -0.24
N PRO A 123 -0.31 -15.04 0.29
CA PRO A 123 0.87 -15.85 0.62
C PRO A 123 1.83 -16.07 -0.55
N GLY A 124 1.29 -16.12 -1.78
CA GLY A 124 2.06 -16.36 -3.00
C GLY A 124 3.24 -15.41 -3.20
N ILE A 125 3.15 -14.16 -2.74
CA ILE A 125 4.25 -13.21 -2.89
C ILE A 125 5.54 -13.64 -2.17
N PHE A 126 5.44 -14.50 -1.17
CA PHE A 126 6.58 -14.94 -0.37
C PHE A 126 7.38 -16.08 -0.98
N TYR A 127 6.84 -16.81 -2.01
CA TYR A 127 7.52 -17.96 -2.60
C TYR A 127 7.57 -17.98 -4.12
N ARG A 128 6.78 -17.18 -4.84
CA ARG A 128 6.80 -17.16 -6.31
C ARG A 128 8.15 -16.70 -6.84
N GLY A 129 8.55 -17.24 -7.99
CA GLY A 129 9.80 -16.91 -8.68
C GLY A 129 9.71 -15.68 -9.59
N GLY A 130 10.70 -15.53 -10.49
CA GLY A 130 10.71 -14.48 -11.51
C GLY A 130 10.86 -13.07 -10.96
N ALA A 131 10.05 -12.15 -11.47
CA ALA A 131 10.08 -10.74 -11.07
C ALA A 131 9.76 -10.55 -9.56
N GLU A 132 8.80 -11.32 -9.02
CA GLU A 132 8.45 -11.26 -7.61
C GLU A 132 9.64 -11.66 -6.71
N GLN A 133 10.44 -12.67 -7.12
CA GLN A 133 11.66 -13.04 -6.40
C GLN A 133 12.69 -11.91 -6.37
N LYS A 134 12.86 -11.21 -7.50
CA LYS A 134 13.81 -10.08 -7.58
C LYS A 134 13.38 -8.93 -6.68
N ILE A 135 12.08 -8.61 -6.64
CA ILE A 135 11.54 -7.58 -5.76
C ILE A 135 11.72 -7.97 -4.29
N ARG A 136 11.43 -9.24 -3.91
CA ARG A 136 11.71 -9.71 -2.55
C ARG A 136 13.18 -9.57 -2.18
N LYS A 137 14.08 -9.96 -3.10
CA LYS A 137 15.52 -9.80 -2.89
C LYS A 137 15.87 -8.33 -2.62
N TYR A 138 15.36 -7.40 -3.42
CA TYR A 138 15.56 -5.97 -3.20
C TYR A 138 15.07 -5.53 -1.81
N LEU A 139 13.88 -5.95 -1.39
CA LEU A 139 13.32 -5.58 -0.09
C LEU A 139 14.16 -6.12 1.09
N VAL A 140 14.68 -7.35 0.95
CA VAL A 140 15.53 -8.00 1.97
C VAL A 140 16.90 -7.35 2.02
N ASP A 141 17.58 -7.24 0.87
CA ASP A 141 18.94 -6.68 0.79
C ASP A 141 18.99 -5.22 1.25
N SER A 142 17.90 -4.48 1.03
CA SER A 142 17.76 -3.08 1.48
C SER A 142 17.28 -2.96 2.93
N ASN A 143 17.04 -4.09 3.62
CA ASN A 143 16.57 -4.14 5.01
C ASN A 143 15.26 -3.38 5.26
N PHE A 144 14.32 -3.46 4.30
CA PHE A 144 13.02 -2.79 4.42
C PHE A 144 11.96 -3.65 5.11
N ILE A 145 12.18 -4.97 5.24
CA ILE A 145 11.23 -5.88 5.91
C ILE A 145 11.51 -5.87 7.41
N GLU A 146 10.56 -5.35 8.18
CA GLU A 146 10.63 -5.37 9.65
C GLU A 146 10.10 -6.70 10.21
N THR A 147 8.94 -7.15 9.73
CA THR A 147 8.36 -8.43 10.16
C THR A 147 7.29 -8.93 9.18
N ILE A 148 6.97 -10.22 9.29
CA ILE A 148 5.87 -10.86 8.59
C ILE A 148 5.01 -11.56 9.64
N ILE A 149 3.72 -11.23 9.69
CA ILE A 149 2.76 -11.79 10.63
C ILE A 149 1.81 -12.70 9.86
N SER A 150 1.86 -14.00 10.11
CA SER A 150 0.91 -14.95 9.51
C SER A 150 -0.42 -14.90 10.24
N LEU A 151 -1.50 -14.80 9.49
CA LEU A 151 -2.86 -14.80 9.99
C LEU A 151 -3.50 -16.18 9.78
N PRO A 152 -4.44 -16.61 10.65
CA PRO A 152 -5.13 -17.87 10.47
C PRO A 152 -5.99 -17.87 9.21
N SER A 153 -6.28 -19.05 8.69
CA SER A 153 -7.27 -19.24 7.62
C SER A 153 -8.68 -18.88 8.12
N ASN A 154 -9.56 -18.57 7.16
CA ASN A 154 -10.96 -18.19 7.43
C ASN A 154 -11.12 -16.91 8.29
N LEU A 155 -10.13 -16.05 8.35
CA LEU A 155 -10.22 -14.77 9.06
C LEU A 155 -11.05 -13.75 8.26
N PHE A 156 -10.94 -13.75 6.95
CA PHE A 156 -11.65 -12.81 6.08
C PHE A 156 -12.92 -13.42 5.52
N TYR A 157 -13.98 -12.61 5.46
CA TYR A 157 -15.24 -13.03 4.86
C TYR A 157 -15.06 -13.39 3.38
N GLY A 158 -15.66 -14.51 2.95
CA GLY A 158 -15.65 -14.95 1.55
C GLY A 158 -14.37 -15.65 1.07
N THR A 159 -13.38 -15.85 1.94
CA THR A 159 -12.16 -16.61 1.59
C THR A 159 -11.64 -17.44 2.75
N SER A 160 -11.12 -18.62 2.42
CA SER A 160 -10.41 -19.50 3.39
C SER A 160 -8.90 -19.29 3.40
N ILE A 161 -8.38 -18.36 2.58
CA ILE A 161 -6.94 -18.16 2.41
C ILE A 161 -6.34 -17.58 3.69
N ALA A 162 -5.29 -18.23 4.20
CA ALA A 162 -4.45 -17.67 5.24
C ALA A 162 -3.56 -16.59 4.62
N VAL A 163 -3.78 -15.34 4.98
CA VAL A 163 -2.98 -14.20 4.48
C VAL A 163 -1.90 -13.81 5.49
N ASN A 164 -1.03 -12.90 5.07
CA ASN A 164 0.04 -12.41 5.94
C ASN A 164 0.02 -10.88 5.97
N ILE A 165 0.44 -10.28 7.08
CA ILE A 165 0.74 -8.86 7.13
C ILE A 165 2.24 -8.70 6.94
N LEU A 166 2.62 -8.00 5.87
CA LEU A 166 3.99 -7.56 5.63
C LEU A 166 4.18 -6.19 6.27
N VAL A 167 5.08 -6.10 7.24
CA VAL A 167 5.45 -4.83 7.86
C VAL A 167 6.76 -4.35 7.27
N LEU A 168 6.72 -3.16 6.68
CA LEU A 168 7.88 -2.48 6.10
C LEU A 168 8.28 -1.30 6.96
N SER A 169 9.59 -1.03 7.03
CA SER A 169 10.17 0.14 7.66
C SER A 169 11.39 0.63 6.87
N LYS A 170 11.55 1.96 6.76
CA LYS A 170 12.78 2.57 6.25
C LYS A 170 13.78 2.90 7.38
N HIS A 171 13.40 2.72 8.62
CA HIS A 171 14.27 2.95 9.77
C HIS A 171 15.30 1.82 9.84
N LYS A 172 16.57 2.18 9.62
CA LYS A 172 17.74 1.29 9.72
C LYS A 172 18.42 1.47 11.06
#